data_38e04dae91611f37997f9942494b6b65
#
_entry.id   38e04dae91611f37997f9942494b6b65
#
_cell.length_a   1.000
_cell.length_b   1.000
_cell.length_c   1.000
_cell.angle_alpha   90.00
_cell.angle_beta   90.00
_cell.angle_gamma   90.00
#
_symmetry.space_group_name_H-M   'P 1'
#
loop_
_entity.id
_entity.type
_entity.pdbx_description
1 polymer ?
#
loop_
_entity_poly.entity_id
_entity_poly.type
_entity_poly.pdbx_seq_one_letter_code
_entity_poly.pdbx_strand_id
1 'polypeptide(L)'
;MYKLIACDLDETLLNTDKEICARNIAAIKRAEREYGVRFVPATGRGYTCIDNVLHTLGVYDAEQEYTISNNGGVVTENKNYRKLSFHELPYEIAERLFAFGIEQDVCIQVFTAEDVYAFHLNEDERSWLFSFKPDSIVCEETSLAFLKGTPITKILFQNTDIPYLHTLADQLHALTNQRVAVSFSSNRYLVLNPNG
;
A
#
# COMPACT_ATOMS: atom_id res chain seq x y z
N MET A 1 -9.48 -1.67 -28.80
CA MET A 1 -8.29 -2.45 -28.40
C MET A 1 -7.77 -1.86 -27.11
N TYR A 2 -7.53 -2.67 -26.09
CA TYR A 2 -6.97 -2.21 -24.81
C TYR A 2 -5.53 -1.73 -25.02
N LYS A 3 -5.13 -0.67 -24.33
CA LYS A 3 -3.78 -0.09 -24.40
C LYS A 3 -2.96 -0.31 -23.13
N LEU A 4 -3.65 -0.61 -22.02
CA LEU A 4 -3.05 -0.77 -20.71
C LEU A 4 -3.79 -1.88 -19.96
N ILE A 5 -3.03 -2.65 -19.17
CA ILE A 5 -3.53 -3.59 -18.18
C ILE A 5 -2.92 -3.20 -16.83
N ALA A 6 -3.75 -2.77 -15.89
CA ALA A 6 -3.36 -2.67 -14.49
C ALA A 6 -3.69 -4.00 -13.80
N CYS A 7 -2.72 -4.57 -13.10
CA CYS A 7 -2.87 -5.87 -12.46
C CYS A 7 -2.36 -5.82 -11.02
N ASP A 8 -3.21 -6.26 -10.11
CA ASP A 8 -2.82 -6.46 -8.72
C ASP A 8 -1.76 -7.57 -8.59
N LEU A 9 -0.96 -7.49 -7.55
CA LEU A 9 0.18 -8.37 -7.31
C LEU A 9 -0.15 -9.54 -6.38
N ASP A 10 -0.46 -9.24 -5.14
CA ASP A 10 -0.63 -10.26 -4.11
C ASP A 10 -1.93 -11.05 -4.33
N GLU A 11 -1.83 -12.38 -4.32
CA GLU A 11 -2.96 -13.30 -4.57
C GLU A 11 -3.63 -13.14 -5.95
N THR A 12 -2.98 -12.38 -6.87
CA THR A 12 -3.46 -12.16 -8.24
C THR A 12 -2.40 -12.53 -9.27
N LEU A 13 -1.32 -11.74 -9.41
CA LEU A 13 -0.22 -12.03 -10.31
C LEU A 13 0.81 -12.96 -9.68
N LEU A 14 1.07 -12.76 -8.38
CA LEU A 14 2.02 -13.53 -7.58
C LEU A 14 1.39 -14.80 -7.04
N ASN A 15 2.14 -15.90 -7.12
CA ASN A 15 1.78 -17.18 -6.49
C ASN A 15 2.06 -17.14 -4.97
N THR A 16 1.87 -18.29 -4.29
CA THR A 16 2.13 -18.44 -2.84
C THR A 16 3.59 -18.21 -2.47
N ASP A 17 4.52 -18.43 -3.39
CA ASP A 17 5.95 -18.21 -3.19
C ASP A 17 6.37 -16.75 -3.50
N LYS A 18 5.38 -15.89 -3.76
CA LYS A 18 5.57 -14.48 -4.16
C LYS A 18 6.32 -14.30 -5.49
N GLU A 19 6.16 -15.26 -6.40
CA GLU A 19 6.78 -15.26 -7.72
C GLU A 19 5.74 -15.14 -8.83
N ILE A 20 6.14 -14.56 -9.97
CA ILE A 20 5.33 -14.54 -11.19
C ILE A 20 5.61 -15.82 -11.98
N CYS A 21 4.60 -16.60 -12.29
CA CYS A 21 4.80 -17.81 -13.08
C CYS A 21 5.28 -17.48 -14.50
N ALA A 22 6.12 -18.36 -15.07
CA ALA A 22 6.74 -18.17 -16.40
C ALA A 22 5.70 -17.95 -17.52
N ARG A 23 4.51 -18.57 -17.39
CA ARG A 23 3.41 -18.41 -18.36
C ARG A 23 2.87 -16.96 -18.36
N ASN A 24 2.70 -16.37 -17.19
CA ASN A 24 2.23 -14.98 -17.06
C ASN A 24 3.28 -14.01 -17.60
N ILE A 25 4.56 -14.21 -17.29
CA ILE A 25 5.66 -13.39 -17.82
C ILE A 25 5.65 -13.43 -19.36
N ALA A 26 5.55 -14.63 -19.94
CA ALA A 26 5.51 -14.80 -21.40
C ALA A 26 4.29 -14.12 -22.04
N ALA A 27 3.12 -14.18 -21.38
CA ALA A 27 1.89 -13.56 -21.86
C ALA A 27 1.99 -12.01 -21.81
N ILE A 28 2.52 -11.44 -20.72
CA ILE A 28 2.74 -10.01 -20.57
C ILE A 28 3.69 -9.50 -21.65
N LYS A 29 4.85 -10.11 -21.79
CA LYS A 29 5.84 -9.72 -22.83
C LYS A 29 5.30 -9.88 -24.26
N ARG A 30 4.43 -10.87 -24.51
CA ARG A 30 3.77 -11.03 -25.81
C ARG A 30 2.75 -9.91 -26.04
N ALA A 31 1.94 -9.56 -25.04
CA ALA A 31 0.95 -8.50 -25.14
C ALA A 31 1.61 -7.15 -25.46
N GLU A 32 2.73 -6.86 -24.83
CA GLU A 32 3.54 -5.67 -25.09
C GLU A 32 4.08 -5.67 -26.54
N ARG A 33 4.81 -6.73 -26.91
CA ARG A 33 5.51 -6.81 -28.21
C ARG A 33 4.55 -6.85 -29.41
N GLU A 34 3.47 -7.64 -29.33
CA GLU A 34 2.59 -7.92 -30.47
C GLU A 34 1.42 -6.92 -30.58
N TYR A 35 0.99 -6.33 -29.45
CA TYR A 35 -0.19 -5.50 -29.40
C TYR A 35 0.06 -4.10 -28.84
N GLY A 36 1.26 -3.80 -28.37
CA GLY A 36 1.61 -2.52 -27.76
C GLY A 36 0.81 -2.24 -26.47
N VAL A 37 0.42 -3.30 -25.76
CA VAL A 37 -0.33 -3.20 -24.49
C VAL A 37 0.66 -3.02 -23.36
N ARG A 38 0.56 -1.94 -22.63
CA ARG A 38 1.40 -1.65 -21.47
C ARG A 38 0.89 -2.40 -20.24
N PHE A 39 1.81 -3.03 -19.50
CA PHE A 39 1.46 -3.69 -18.25
C PHE A 39 1.91 -2.85 -17.06
N VAL A 40 0.98 -2.56 -16.14
CA VAL A 40 1.20 -1.70 -14.97
C VAL A 40 0.90 -2.50 -13.70
N PRO A 41 1.92 -2.83 -12.88
CA PRO A 41 1.68 -3.37 -11.55
C PRO A 41 0.87 -2.41 -10.70
N ALA A 42 -0.16 -2.92 -10.01
CA ALA A 42 -0.98 -2.17 -9.08
C ALA A 42 -0.98 -2.90 -7.74
N THR A 43 -0.61 -2.23 -6.65
CA THR A 43 -0.39 -2.91 -5.36
C THR A 43 -0.66 -2.01 -4.16
N GLY A 44 -1.00 -2.63 -3.04
CA GLY A 44 -1.02 -1.97 -1.73
C GLY A 44 0.37 -1.69 -1.17
N ARG A 45 1.42 -2.34 -1.69
CA ARG A 45 2.80 -2.12 -1.24
C ARG A 45 3.31 -0.75 -1.69
N GLY A 46 4.37 -0.25 -1.03
CA GLY A 46 5.14 0.89 -1.54
C GLY A 46 5.90 0.53 -2.82
N TYR A 47 6.13 1.50 -3.69
CA TYR A 47 6.80 1.28 -4.98
C TYR A 47 8.22 0.73 -4.83
N THR A 48 8.93 1.03 -3.75
CA THR A 48 10.27 0.49 -3.46
C THR A 48 10.25 -0.96 -2.95
N CYS A 49 9.08 -1.48 -2.56
CA CYS A 49 8.94 -2.83 -2.02
C CYS A 49 8.64 -3.90 -3.10
N ILE A 50 8.67 -3.54 -4.38
CA ILE A 50 8.35 -4.44 -5.51
C ILE A 50 9.46 -4.54 -6.56
N ASP A 51 10.66 -4.14 -6.24
CA ASP A 51 11.80 -4.14 -7.15
C ASP A 51 12.06 -5.50 -7.78
N ASN A 52 11.94 -6.57 -7.00
CA ASN A 52 12.05 -7.94 -7.48
C ASN A 52 11.01 -8.29 -8.57
N VAL A 53 9.78 -7.76 -8.43
CA VAL A 53 8.71 -7.91 -9.42
C VAL A 53 9.06 -7.13 -10.69
N LEU A 54 9.51 -5.88 -10.54
CA LEU A 54 9.92 -5.03 -11.67
C LEU A 54 11.12 -5.62 -12.41
N HIS A 55 12.10 -6.18 -11.71
CA HIS A 55 13.22 -6.92 -12.32
C HIS A 55 12.74 -8.14 -13.10
N THR A 56 11.83 -8.94 -12.53
CA THR A 56 11.28 -10.14 -13.16
C THR A 56 10.50 -9.80 -14.44
N LEU A 57 9.77 -8.71 -14.44
CA LEU A 57 9.05 -8.20 -15.61
C LEU A 57 9.99 -7.56 -16.64
N GLY A 58 11.19 -7.12 -16.23
CA GLY A 58 12.16 -6.43 -17.08
C GLY A 58 11.84 -4.94 -17.25
N VAL A 59 11.12 -4.36 -16.28
CA VAL A 59 10.69 -2.94 -16.29
C VAL A 59 11.27 -2.13 -15.11
N TYR A 60 12.22 -2.70 -14.38
CA TYR A 60 12.93 -1.98 -13.31
C TYR A 60 13.75 -0.82 -13.87
N ASP A 61 13.65 0.35 -13.25
CA ASP A 61 14.32 1.59 -13.66
C ASP A 61 14.13 1.94 -15.17
N ALA A 62 13.00 1.54 -15.75
CA ALA A 62 12.69 1.74 -17.15
C ALA A 62 11.86 3.02 -17.38
N GLU A 63 12.17 3.74 -18.46
CA GLU A 63 11.40 4.89 -18.92
C GLU A 63 10.06 4.43 -19.52
N GLN A 64 9.02 5.25 -19.34
CA GLN A 64 7.67 4.99 -19.84
C GLN A 64 7.03 3.70 -19.30
N GLU A 65 7.59 3.12 -18.26
CA GLU A 65 7.00 2.03 -17.49
C GLU A 65 6.54 2.55 -16.13
N TYR A 66 5.43 2.05 -15.62
CA TYR A 66 4.73 2.66 -14.50
C TYR A 66 4.34 1.66 -13.44
N THR A 67 4.21 2.16 -12.21
CA THR A 67 3.70 1.40 -11.07
C THR A 67 2.63 2.21 -10.36
N ILE A 68 1.52 1.57 -10.01
CA ILE A 68 0.50 2.07 -9.10
C ILE A 68 0.75 1.43 -7.73
N SER A 69 1.02 2.22 -6.71
CA SER A 69 1.41 1.76 -5.37
C SER A 69 0.57 2.40 -4.27
N ASN A 70 0.73 1.91 -3.03
CA ASN A 70 0.01 2.41 -1.86
C ASN A 70 -1.51 2.47 -2.08
N ASN A 71 -2.11 1.41 -2.68
CA ASN A 71 -3.53 1.34 -3.01
C ASN A 71 -4.02 2.48 -3.93
N GLY A 72 -3.18 2.92 -4.86
CA GLY A 72 -3.47 4.07 -5.74
C GLY A 72 -3.00 5.42 -5.21
N GLY A 73 -2.50 5.48 -3.98
CA GLY A 73 -2.00 6.72 -3.38
C GLY A 73 -0.78 7.30 -4.08
N VAL A 74 0.02 6.46 -4.74
CA VAL A 74 1.21 6.90 -5.49
C VAL A 74 1.26 6.22 -6.85
N VAL A 75 1.47 7.01 -7.90
CA VAL A 75 1.80 6.51 -9.23
C VAL A 75 3.20 6.98 -9.59
N THR A 76 4.08 6.04 -9.94
CA THR A 76 5.45 6.34 -10.36
C THR A 76 5.69 5.89 -11.79
N GLU A 77 6.53 6.61 -12.50
CA GLU A 77 7.33 6.02 -13.57
C GLU A 77 8.48 5.25 -12.91
N ASN A 78 8.79 4.06 -13.42
CA ASN A 78 9.79 3.19 -12.79
C ASN A 78 11.20 3.78 -12.87
N LYS A 79 11.46 4.61 -13.89
CA LYS A 79 12.73 5.34 -14.02
C LYS A 79 12.94 6.31 -12.85
N ASN A 80 13.96 6.04 -12.03
CA ASN A 80 14.31 6.80 -10.83
C ASN A 80 13.09 6.99 -9.87
N TYR A 81 12.10 6.12 -9.92
CA TYR A 81 10.84 6.23 -9.15
C TYR A 81 10.20 7.62 -9.26
N ARG A 82 10.19 8.20 -10.48
CA ARG A 82 9.63 9.53 -10.71
C ARG A 82 8.16 9.57 -10.40
N LYS A 83 7.78 10.27 -9.33
CA LYS A 83 6.39 10.41 -8.89
C LYS A 83 5.58 11.21 -9.92
N LEU A 84 4.50 10.63 -10.43
CA LEU A 84 3.60 11.26 -11.42
C LEU A 84 2.30 11.74 -10.79
N SER A 85 1.80 10.98 -9.81
CA SER A 85 0.60 11.33 -9.05
C SER A 85 0.82 10.93 -7.60
N PHE A 86 0.27 11.74 -6.70
CA PHE A 86 0.34 11.52 -5.27
C PHE A 86 -0.98 11.97 -4.62
N HIS A 87 -1.64 11.05 -3.95
CA HIS A 87 -2.84 11.29 -3.18
C HIS A 87 -2.54 11.07 -1.71
N GLU A 88 -2.71 12.10 -0.89
CA GLU A 88 -2.43 12.07 0.53
C GLU A 88 -3.70 12.17 1.36
N LEU A 89 -3.66 11.56 2.54
CA LEU A 89 -4.62 11.87 3.59
C LEU A 89 -4.32 13.29 4.10
N PRO A 90 -5.31 14.20 4.17
CA PRO A 90 -5.12 15.47 4.84
C PRO A 90 -4.60 15.23 6.27
N TYR A 91 -3.58 15.99 6.68
CA TYR A 91 -2.91 15.77 7.97
C TYR A 91 -3.90 15.73 9.14
N GLU A 92 -4.89 16.62 9.17
CA GLU A 92 -5.90 16.67 10.23
C GLU A 92 -6.79 15.41 10.27
N ILE A 93 -6.97 14.75 9.13
CA ILE A 93 -7.67 13.46 9.06
C ILE A 93 -6.76 12.35 9.56
N ALA A 94 -5.52 12.31 9.09
CA ALA A 94 -4.53 11.32 9.54
C ALA A 94 -4.34 11.38 11.06
N GLU A 95 -4.20 12.57 11.64
CA GLU A 95 -4.09 12.79 13.08
C GLU A 95 -5.32 12.27 13.85
N ARG A 96 -6.53 12.52 13.33
CA ARG A 96 -7.77 12.02 13.96
C ARG A 96 -7.91 10.50 13.86
N LEU A 97 -7.52 9.90 12.74
CA LEU A 97 -7.50 8.45 12.58
C LEU A 97 -6.49 7.82 13.53
N PHE A 98 -5.30 8.39 13.63
CA PHE A 98 -4.27 7.94 14.54
C PHE A 98 -4.70 8.04 16.00
N ALA A 99 -5.23 9.19 16.42
CA ALA A 99 -5.73 9.41 17.78
C ALA A 99 -6.86 8.42 18.14
N PHE A 100 -7.74 8.12 17.18
CA PHE A 100 -8.74 7.07 17.36
C PHE A 100 -8.08 5.69 17.53
N GLY A 101 -7.12 5.33 16.67
CA GLY A 101 -6.46 4.02 16.69
C GLY A 101 -5.65 3.76 17.95
N ILE A 102 -5.00 4.80 18.52
CA ILE A 102 -4.22 4.69 19.78
C ILE A 102 -5.09 4.22 20.96
N GLU A 103 -6.38 4.53 20.96
CA GLU A 103 -7.32 4.11 21.99
C GLU A 103 -7.92 2.70 21.76
N GLN A 104 -7.58 2.07 20.62
CA GLN A 104 -8.10 0.76 20.25
C GLN A 104 -7.06 -0.34 20.45
N ASP A 105 -7.50 -1.60 20.53
CA ASP A 105 -6.63 -2.78 20.55
C ASP A 105 -6.17 -3.14 19.13
N VAL A 106 -5.32 -2.29 18.54
CA VAL A 106 -4.77 -2.48 17.20
C VAL A 106 -3.30 -2.08 17.12
N CYS A 107 -2.54 -2.75 16.26
CA CYS A 107 -1.29 -2.16 15.76
C CYS A 107 -1.64 -1.12 14.69
N ILE A 108 -0.93 0.01 14.70
CA ILE A 108 -1.14 1.08 13.72
C ILE A 108 0.08 1.16 12.84
N GLN A 109 -0.13 1.26 11.52
CA GLN A 109 0.92 1.57 10.57
C GLN A 109 0.54 2.83 9.80
N VAL A 110 1.43 3.81 9.80
CA VAL A 110 1.29 5.05 9.06
C VAL A 110 2.28 5.04 7.90
N PHE A 111 1.77 5.12 6.69
CA PHE A 111 2.57 5.08 5.46
C PHE A 111 2.74 6.49 4.91
N THR A 112 3.98 6.87 4.71
CA THR A 112 4.36 7.99 3.85
C THR A 112 4.65 7.48 2.43
N ALA A 113 5.20 8.31 1.58
CA ALA A 113 5.66 7.85 0.27
C ALA A 113 6.87 6.89 0.35
N GLU A 114 7.67 6.97 1.40
CA GLU A 114 8.97 6.32 1.52
C GLU A 114 9.04 5.38 2.73
N ASP A 115 8.48 5.80 3.86
CA ASP A 115 8.61 5.12 5.14
C ASP A 115 7.29 4.52 5.65
N VAL A 116 7.43 3.55 6.53
CA VAL A 116 6.35 2.97 7.32
C VAL A 116 6.67 3.16 8.80
N TYR A 117 5.80 3.85 9.51
CA TYR A 117 5.87 4.07 10.94
C TYR A 117 4.87 3.14 11.65
N ALA A 118 5.36 2.30 12.56
CA ALA A 118 4.56 1.28 13.25
C ALA A 118 4.45 1.57 14.75
N PHE A 119 3.22 1.54 15.25
CA PHE A 119 2.89 1.84 16.65
C PHE A 119 2.12 0.68 17.26
N HIS A 120 2.21 0.47 18.58
CA HIS A 120 1.57 -0.63 19.31
C HIS A 120 1.85 -2.00 18.69
N LEU A 121 3.09 -2.19 18.20
CA LEU A 121 3.48 -3.34 17.41
C LEU A 121 3.56 -4.60 18.29
N ASN A 122 2.65 -5.55 18.10
CA ASN A 122 2.71 -6.86 18.73
C ASN A 122 3.72 -7.79 18.01
N GLU A 123 4.06 -8.94 18.60
CA GLU A 123 5.08 -9.86 18.06
C GLU A 123 4.67 -10.47 16.71
N ASP A 124 3.39 -10.80 16.54
CA ASP A 124 2.84 -11.35 15.30
C ASP A 124 2.98 -10.35 14.15
N GLU A 125 2.55 -9.13 14.37
CA GLU A 125 2.66 -8.07 13.38
C GLU A 125 4.11 -7.65 13.15
N ARG A 126 4.94 -7.66 14.18
CA ARG A 126 6.37 -7.40 14.04
C ARG A 126 7.01 -8.38 13.06
N SER A 127 6.79 -9.66 13.25
CA SER A 127 7.35 -10.72 12.40
C SER A 127 6.85 -10.57 10.95
N TRP A 128 5.56 -10.27 10.78
CA TRP A 128 4.94 -10.09 9.48
C TRP A 128 5.47 -8.83 8.77
N LEU A 129 5.41 -7.67 9.40
CA LEU A 129 5.84 -6.39 8.83
C LEU A 129 7.30 -6.41 8.39
N PHE A 130 8.21 -6.85 9.26
CA PHE A 130 9.63 -6.87 8.96
C PHE A 130 10.03 -7.94 7.92
N SER A 131 9.17 -8.90 7.61
CA SER A 131 9.41 -9.85 6.53
C SER A 131 9.36 -9.22 5.13
N PHE A 132 8.60 -8.13 4.95
CA PHE A 132 8.46 -7.45 3.65
C PHE A 132 8.89 -5.98 3.66
N LYS A 133 8.99 -5.34 4.83
CA LYS A 133 9.47 -3.96 5.01
C LYS A 133 10.41 -3.90 6.22
N PRO A 134 11.63 -4.44 6.10
CA PRO A 134 12.57 -4.57 7.21
C PRO A 134 13.07 -3.24 7.77
N ASP A 135 12.97 -2.15 7.02
CA ASP A 135 13.32 -0.78 7.37
C ASP A 135 12.16 0.02 7.98
N SER A 136 11.06 -0.64 8.37
CA SER A 136 9.97 0.02 9.09
C SER A 136 10.43 0.59 10.42
N ILE A 137 9.93 1.78 10.75
CA ILE A 137 10.31 2.54 11.94
C ILE A 137 9.30 2.27 13.05
N VAL A 138 9.75 1.68 14.16
CA VAL A 138 8.90 1.47 15.35
C VAL A 138 8.88 2.74 16.18
N CYS A 139 7.69 3.22 16.51
CA CYS A 139 7.44 4.47 17.20
C CYS A 139 6.68 4.27 18.51
N GLU A 140 6.95 5.13 19.50
CA GLU A 140 6.27 5.15 20.79
C GLU A 140 5.46 6.48 20.98
N GLU A 141 5.50 7.36 19.98
CA GLU A 141 4.79 8.62 19.97
C GLU A 141 3.27 8.41 20.04
N THR A 142 2.59 9.33 20.72
CA THR A 142 1.12 9.32 20.89
C THR A 142 0.42 10.31 19.97
N SER A 143 1.14 10.95 19.05
CA SER A 143 0.60 11.85 18.02
C SER A 143 1.46 11.80 16.76
N LEU A 144 0.90 12.22 15.63
CA LEU A 144 1.64 12.33 14.36
C LEU A 144 2.34 13.70 14.18
N ALA A 145 2.54 14.47 15.26
CA ALA A 145 3.11 15.81 15.17
C ALA A 145 4.48 15.84 14.47
N PHE A 146 5.28 14.80 14.63
CA PHE A 146 6.60 14.67 13.98
C PHE A 146 6.51 14.46 12.47
N LEU A 147 5.34 14.03 11.95
CA LEU A 147 5.05 13.88 10.51
C LEU A 147 4.35 15.10 9.90
N LYS A 148 4.19 16.19 10.66
CA LYS A 148 3.54 17.38 10.12
C LYS A 148 4.30 17.96 8.93
N GLY A 149 3.64 18.02 7.78
CA GLY A 149 4.26 18.43 6.52
C GLY A 149 4.86 17.29 5.69
N THR A 150 4.85 16.06 6.23
CA THR A 150 5.19 14.85 5.47
C THR A 150 3.89 14.25 4.92
N PRO A 151 3.78 14.02 3.60
CA PRO A 151 2.59 13.45 3.00
C PRO A 151 2.33 12.01 3.47
N ILE A 152 1.15 11.76 4.03
CA ILE A 152 0.71 10.44 4.49
C ILE A 152 -0.18 9.82 3.40
N THR A 153 0.16 8.63 2.92
CA THR A 153 -0.56 7.96 1.84
C THR A 153 -1.72 7.11 2.34
N LYS A 154 -1.54 6.45 3.48
CA LYS A 154 -2.56 5.61 4.12
C LYS A 154 -2.24 5.33 5.58
N ILE A 155 -3.25 4.88 6.31
CA ILE A 155 -3.10 4.31 7.66
C ILE A 155 -3.69 2.89 7.65
N LEU A 156 -3.04 1.95 8.32
CA LEU A 156 -3.55 0.60 8.56
C LEU A 156 -3.79 0.41 10.05
N PHE A 157 -4.90 -0.25 10.39
CA PHE A 157 -5.11 -0.85 11.69
C PHE A 157 -5.03 -2.37 11.55
N GLN A 158 -4.17 -2.99 12.32
CA GLN A 158 -4.01 -4.44 12.30
C GLN A 158 -4.61 -5.06 13.56
N ASN A 159 -5.43 -6.05 13.34
CA ASN A 159 -5.87 -7.02 14.34
C ASN A 159 -6.29 -8.32 13.62
N THR A 160 -6.14 -9.47 14.27
CA THR A 160 -6.59 -10.76 13.70
C THR A 160 -8.07 -11.03 13.96
N ASP A 161 -8.72 -10.27 14.82
CA ASP A 161 -10.19 -10.28 15.01
C ASP A 161 -10.86 -9.42 13.94
N ILE A 162 -11.23 -10.04 12.82
CA ILE A 162 -11.86 -9.35 11.69
C ILE A 162 -13.22 -8.76 12.04
N PRO A 163 -14.13 -9.44 12.77
CA PRO A 163 -15.34 -8.82 13.32
C PRO A 163 -15.06 -7.53 14.10
N TYR A 164 -14.03 -7.50 14.93
CA TYR A 164 -13.62 -6.29 15.64
C TYR A 164 -13.21 -5.18 14.69
N LEU A 165 -12.39 -5.47 13.68
CA LEU A 165 -12.00 -4.47 12.66
C LEU A 165 -13.22 -3.91 11.91
N HIS A 166 -14.26 -4.72 11.66
CA HIS A 166 -15.51 -4.23 11.06
C HIS A 166 -16.23 -3.23 11.98
N THR A 167 -16.26 -3.47 13.30
CA THR A 167 -16.85 -2.50 14.23
C THR A 167 -16.11 -1.18 14.26
N LEU A 168 -14.79 -1.20 14.11
CA LEU A 168 -13.97 0.02 13.99
C LEU A 168 -14.24 0.75 12.67
N ALA A 169 -14.40 0.03 11.57
CA ALA A 169 -14.72 0.61 10.27
C ALA A 169 -16.02 1.43 10.30
N ASP A 170 -17.07 0.90 10.94
CA ASP A 170 -18.35 1.61 11.09
C ASP A 170 -18.20 2.93 11.87
N GLN A 171 -17.38 2.93 12.94
CA GLN A 171 -17.09 4.13 13.71
C GLN A 171 -16.28 5.16 12.90
N LEU A 172 -15.33 4.70 12.10
CA LEU A 172 -14.48 5.54 11.26
C LEU A 172 -15.24 6.22 10.13
N HIS A 173 -16.25 5.57 9.56
CA HIS A 173 -17.14 6.21 8.58
C HIS A 173 -17.82 7.47 9.15
N ALA A 174 -18.31 7.39 10.39
CA ALA A 174 -18.89 8.54 11.07
C ALA A 174 -17.85 9.61 11.42
N LEU A 175 -16.67 9.19 11.91
CA LEU A 175 -15.59 10.08 12.34
C LEU A 175 -15.03 10.92 11.19
N THR A 176 -14.94 10.36 9.98
CA THR A 176 -14.28 10.99 8.82
C THR A 176 -15.25 11.67 7.86
N ASN A 177 -16.56 11.63 8.13
CA ASN A 177 -17.61 12.11 7.21
C ASN A 177 -17.42 11.54 5.79
N GLN A 178 -17.10 10.25 5.68
CA GLN A 178 -16.85 9.53 4.42
C GLN A 178 -15.71 10.12 3.55
N ARG A 179 -14.80 10.87 4.13
CA ARG A 179 -13.64 11.43 3.41
C ARG A 179 -12.47 10.47 3.27
N VAL A 180 -12.62 9.25 3.77
CA VAL A 180 -11.62 8.18 3.77
C VAL A 180 -12.26 6.94 3.16
N ALA A 181 -11.58 6.35 2.21
CA ALA A 181 -11.92 5.04 1.69
C ALA A 181 -11.47 3.97 2.69
N VAL A 182 -12.39 3.09 3.04
CA VAL A 182 -12.16 2.00 3.98
C VAL A 182 -12.22 0.68 3.23
N SER A 183 -11.18 -0.14 3.39
CA SER A 183 -11.13 -1.49 2.81
C SER A 183 -10.44 -2.46 3.76
N PHE A 184 -10.52 -3.76 3.45
CA PHE A 184 -9.89 -4.82 4.24
C PHE A 184 -8.88 -5.57 3.38
N SER A 185 -7.77 -6.02 4.00
CA SER A 185 -6.71 -6.74 3.29
C SER A 185 -6.13 -7.85 4.17
N SER A 186 -5.71 -8.94 3.53
CA SER A 186 -4.94 -10.05 4.11
C SER A 186 -5.58 -10.68 5.36
N ASN A 187 -6.91 -10.56 5.53
CA ASN A 187 -7.63 -11.02 6.71
C ASN A 187 -7.01 -10.56 8.04
N ARG A 188 -6.43 -9.35 8.07
CA ARG A 188 -5.79 -8.78 9.25
C ARG A 188 -5.70 -7.26 9.27
N TYR A 189 -6.01 -6.58 8.16
CA TYR A 189 -5.89 -5.13 8.07
C TYR A 189 -7.20 -4.44 7.74
N LEU A 190 -7.48 -3.39 8.47
CA LEU A 190 -8.39 -2.31 8.09
C LEU A 190 -7.55 -1.21 7.45
N VAL A 191 -7.78 -0.92 6.18
CA VAL A 191 -6.99 -0.01 5.36
C VAL A 191 -7.74 1.29 5.15
N LEU A 192 -7.10 2.41 5.47
CA LEU A 192 -7.67 3.76 5.44
C LEU A 192 -6.89 4.59 4.43
N ASN A 193 -7.50 4.84 3.27
CA ASN A 193 -6.90 5.59 2.17
C ASN A 193 -7.63 6.93 1.97
N PRO A 194 -7.01 7.93 1.32
CA PRO A 194 -7.76 9.09 0.83
C PRO A 194 -8.86 8.64 -0.14
N ASN A 195 -10.02 9.29 -0.09
CA ASN A 195 -11.00 9.16 -1.17
C ASN A 195 -10.45 9.80 -2.44
N GLY A 196 -10.43 9.02 -3.54
CA GLY A 196 -10.04 9.49 -4.87
C GLY A 196 -11.16 10.20 -5.59
#